data_ee2889dfc91c4f9591c1483598cc34c0
#
_entry.id   ee2889dfc91c4f9591c1483598cc34c0
#
_cell.length_a   1.000
_cell.length_b   1.000
_cell.length_c   1.000
_cell.angle_alpha   90.00
_cell.angle_beta   90.00
_cell.angle_gamma   90.00
#
_symmetry.space_group_name_H-M   'P 1'
#
loop_
_entity.id
_entity.type
_entity.pdbx_description
1 polymer ?
#
loop_
_entity_poly.entity_id
_entity_poly.type
_entity_poly.pdbx_seq_one_letter_code
_entity_poly.pdbx_strand_id
1 'polypeptide(L)'
;MKKTIKFLTALFSSASLLMSVPALAEYRTFDDGNITYGIFQAKPEEVQLHWKDAEGKDYQSLTRLKNALEPSYNVKMIMNAGIYSMNNTTAGLWIEHGKELNALNTKSGKGNFHVQPNGVFAIAKNKPYILTTSAYQKSKLKPDFALQSGPMLIIHGKINPQFRASLESYHKRNAVCLTKQNELLFLMTIKGEP
;
A
#
# COMPACT_ATOMS: atom_id res chain seq x y z
N MET A 1 60.23 43.34 30.05
CA MET A 1 59.53 42.90 28.87
C MET A 1 58.75 41.59 29.21
N LYS A 2 57.45 41.68 29.43
CA LYS A 2 56.60 40.51 29.74
C LYS A 2 55.95 40.03 28.45
N LYS A 3 56.22 38.75 28.04
CA LYS A 3 55.59 38.10 26.90
C LYS A 3 54.23 37.54 27.32
N THR A 4 53.17 38.03 26.70
CA THR A 4 51.80 37.53 26.86
C THR A 4 51.59 36.36 25.93
N ILE A 5 51.31 35.18 26.48
CA ILE A 5 50.94 33.98 25.72
C ILE A 5 49.42 34.01 25.55
N LYS A 6 48.93 34.08 24.30
CA LYS A 6 47.50 33.94 23.94
C LYS A 6 47.19 32.48 23.78
N PHE A 7 46.31 31.95 24.63
CA PHE A 7 45.71 30.62 24.44
C PHE A 7 44.59 30.72 23.39
N LEU A 8 44.77 29.98 22.34
CA LEU A 8 43.74 29.82 21.30
C LEU A 8 42.91 28.56 21.65
N THR A 9 41.71 28.76 22.18
CA THR A 9 40.75 27.69 22.47
C THR A 9 40.04 27.29 21.16
N ALA A 10 40.37 26.14 20.58
CA ALA A 10 39.63 25.60 19.47
C ALA A 10 38.35 24.89 20.00
N LEU A 11 37.19 25.44 19.67
CA LEU A 11 35.89 24.79 19.88
C LEU A 11 35.74 23.68 18.81
N PHE A 12 35.86 22.43 19.20
CA PHE A 12 35.42 21.32 18.42
C PHE A 12 33.89 21.23 18.53
N SER A 13 33.19 21.70 17.51
CA SER A 13 31.75 21.43 17.30
C SER A 13 31.60 20.02 16.76
N SER A 14 31.23 19.07 17.62
CA SER A 14 30.87 17.72 17.20
C SER A 14 29.48 17.78 16.56
N ALA A 15 29.43 17.88 15.23
CA ALA A 15 28.21 17.65 14.46
C ALA A 15 27.86 16.17 14.53
N SER A 16 26.93 15.80 15.40
CA SER A 16 26.34 14.46 15.41
C SER A 16 25.55 14.26 14.12
N LEU A 17 26.12 13.54 13.16
CA LEU A 17 25.40 13.06 11.99
C LEU A 17 24.37 12.03 12.48
N LEU A 18 23.11 12.46 12.63
CA LEU A 18 22.00 11.53 12.80
C LEU A 18 21.84 10.76 11.49
N MET A 19 22.51 9.61 11.36
CA MET A 19 22.23 8.65 10.31
C MET A 19 20.82 8.10 10.57
N SER A 20 19.85 8.54 9.77
CA SER A 20 18.56 7.87 9.69
C SER A 20 18.79 6.46 9.18
N VAL A 21 18.70 5.48 10.08
CA VAL A 21 18.67 4.06 9.69
C VAL A 21 17.41 3.89 8.82
N PRO A 22 17.53 3.44 7.57
CA PRO A 22 16.35 3.19 6.75
C PRO A 22 15.49 2.13 7.46
N ALA A 23 14.25 2.45 7.75
CA ALA A 23 13.32 1.49 8.31
C ALA A 23 13.23 0.29 7.35
N LEU A 24 13.61 -0.89 7.80
CA LEU A 24 13.40 -2.14 7.09
C LEU A 24 11.89 -2.42 7.06
N ALA A 25 11.42 -3.13 6.03
CA ALA A 25 10.07 -3.66 6.01
C ALA A 25 9.79 -4.43 7.32
N GLU A 26 8.79 -4.01 8.07
CA GLU A 26 8.50 -4.52 9.41
C GLU A 26 7.13 -5.20 9.42
N TYR A 27 7.10 -6.43 9.97
CA TYR A 27 5.86 -7.13 10.28
C TYR A 27 5.57 -7.04 11.77
N ARG A 28 4.34 -6.68 12.11
CA ARG A 28 3.83 -6.67 13.47
C ARG A 28 2.38 -7.14 13.52
N THR A 29 1.92 -7.51 14.68
CA THR A 29 0.51 -7.85 14.92
C THR A 29 -0.15 -6.82 15.81
N PHE A 30 -1.44 -6.63 15.63
CA PHE A 30 -2.30 -5.85 16.50
C PHE A 30 -3.54 -6.69 16.83
N ASP A 31 -3.87 -6.78 18.11
CA ASP A 31 -5.03 -7.51 18.62
C ASP A 31 -5.98 -6.51 19.29
N ASP A 32 -7.25 -6.49 18.88
CA ASP A 32 -8.30 -5.64 19.47
C ASP A 32 -9.18 -6.41 20.46
N GLY A 33 -8.80 -7.66 20.81
CA GLY A 33 -9.52 -8.57 21.69
C GLY A 33 -10.43 -9.56 20.95
N ASN A 34 -10.90 -9.22 19.74
CA ASN A 34 -11.74 -10.09 18.91
C ASN A 34 -11.01 -10.57 17.66
N ILE A 35 -10.23 -9.68 17.09
CA ILE A 35 -9.56 -9.87 15.79
C ILE A 35 -8.08 -9.56 15.94
N THR A 36 -7.24 -10.46 15.44
CA THR A 36 -5.81 -10.20 15.31
C THR A 36 -5.51 -9.79 13.87
N TYR A 37 -4.90 -8.64 13.71
CA TYR A 37 -4.45 -8.10 12.43
C TYR A 37 -2.95 -8.30 12.26
N GLY A 38 -2.53 -8.76 11.09
CA GLY A 38 -1.17 -8.63 10.62
C GLY A 38 -0.97 -7.28 9.93
N ILE A 39 0.07 -6.56 10.32
CA ILE A 39 0.44 -5.28 9.74
C ILE A 39 1.83 -5.40 9.17
N PHE A 40 1.98 -5.07 7.90
CA PHE A 40 3.25 -5.05 7.20
C PHE A 40 3.55 -3.64 6.72
N GLN A 41 4.63 -3.05 7.21
CA GLN A 41 5.13 -1.76 6.74
C GLN A 41 6.13 -2.01 5.62
N ALA A 42 5.94 -1.37 4.47
CA ALA A 42 6.80 -1.52 3.30
C ALA A 42 7.26 -0.17 2.78
N LYS A 43 8.41 -0.17 2.11
CA LYS A 43 8.82 0.95 1.29
C LYS A 43 8.15 0.86 -0.08
N PRO A 44 7.77 1.98 -0.69
CA PRO A 44 7.10 1.95 -2.00
C PRO A 44 7.88 1.22 -3.09
N GLU A 45 9.21 1.32 -3.07
CA GLU A 45 10.12 0.65 -4.01
C GLU A 45 10.17 -0.88 -3.86
N GLU A 46 9.68 -1.40 -2.72
CA GLU A 46 9.62 -2.85 -2.44
C GLU A 46 8.29 -3.47 -2.88
N VAL A 47 7.32 -2.65 -3.32
CA VAL A 47 5.96 -3.11 -3.65
C VAL A 47 5.82 -3.28 -5.16
N GLN A 48 5.30 -4.44 -5.55
CA GLN A 48 4.98 -4.76 -6.94
C GLN A 48 3.56 -5.30 -7.05
N LEU A 49 2.94 -5.12 -8.21
CA LEU A 49 1.69 -5.74 -8.60
C LEU A 49 1.98 -6.79 -9.67
N HIS A 50 1.32 -7.93 -9.56
CA HIS A 50 1.44 -9.02 -10.51
C HIS A 50 0.08 -9.63 -10.80
N TRP A 51 -0.34 -9.62 -12.05
CA TRP A 51 -1.56 -10.29 -12.52
C TRP A 51 -1.23 -11.51 -13.36
N LYS A 52 -0.34 -11.34 -14.35
CA LYS A 52 -0.02 -12.35 -15.35
C LYS A 52 1.46 -12.67 -15.34
N ASP A 53 1.78 -13.90 -15.76
CA ASP A 53 3.16 -14.31 -16.03
C ASP A 53 3.69 -13.75 -17.36
N ALA A 54 4.91 -14.09 -17.70
CA ALA A 54 5.58 -13.64 -18.93
C ALA A 54 4.87 -14.13 -20.22
N GLU A 55 4.15 -15.26 -20.14
CA GLU A 55 3.36 -15.83 -21.21
C GLU A 55 1.94 -15.24 -21.29
N GLY A 56 1.61 -14.30 -20.41
CA GLY A 56 0.31 -13.63 -20.33
C GLY A 56 -0.79 -14.47 -19.65
N LYS A 57 -0.41 -15.54 -18.94
CA LYS A 57 -1.33 -16.39 -18.19
C LYS A 57 -1.50 -15.88 -16.77
N ASP A 58 -2.73 -15.85 -16.29
CA ASP A 58 -3.05 -15.40 -14.93
C ASP A 58 -2.40 -16.33 -13.88
N TYR A 59 -1.80 -15.74 -12.83
CA TYR A 59 -1.25 -16.50 -11.70
C TYR A 59 -2.32 -17.29 -10.94
N GLN A 60 -3.52 -16.74 -10.81
CA GLN A 60 -4.71 -17.35 -10.19
C GLN A 60 -4.59 -17.70 -8.70
N SER A 61 -3.39 -17.83 -8.15
CA SER A 61 -3.18 -18.08 -6.72
C SER A 61 -1.93 -17.42 -6.20
N LEU A 62 -1.96 -17.05 -4.90
CA LEU A 62 -0.80 -16.47 -4.21
C LEU A 62 0.37 -17.46 -4.15
N THR A 63 0.09 -18.75 -4.05
CA THR A 63 1.14 -19.79 -4.04
C THR A 63 1.87 -19.86 -5.39
N ARG A 64 1.15 -19.83 -6.51
CA ARG A 64 1.79 -19.81 -7.84
C ARG A 64 2.63 -18.56 -8.04
N LEU A 65 2.11 -17.40 -7.65
CA LEU A 65 2.85 -16.15 -7.70
C LEU A 65 4.11 -16.22 -6.83
N LYS A 66 4.00 -16.69 -5.58
CA LYS A 66 5.13 -16.86 -4.69
C LYS A 66 6.22 -17.72 -5.31
N ASN A 67 5.87 -18.90 -5.79
CA ASN A 67 6.83 -19.83 -6.39
C ASN A 67 7.52 -19.25 -7.65
N ALA A 68 6.83 -18.41 -8.40
CA ALA A 68 7.40 -17.75 -9.57
C ALA A 68 8.36 -16.61 -9.18
N LEU A 69 8.13 -15.94 -8.06
CA LEU A 69 8.93 -14.80 -7.64
C LEU A 69 10.15 -15.19 -6.78
N GLU A 70 10.04 -16.22 -5.94
CA GLU A 70 11.10 -16.63 -4.99
C GLU A 70 12.49 -16.87 -5.62
N PRO A 71 12.63 -17.38 -6.85
CA PRO A 71 13.94 -17.53 -7.47
C PRO A 71 14.68 -16.20 -7.70
N SER A 72 13.95 -15.09 -7.83
CA SER A 72 14.50 -13.77 -8.17
C SER A 72 14.35 -12.73 -7.06
N TYR A 73 13.45 -12.96 -6.09
CA TYR A 73 13.11 -12.00 -5.05
C TYR A 73 13.07 -12.64 -3.66
N ASN A 74 13.49 -11.88 -2.65
CA ASN A 74 13.24 -12.22 -1.26
C ASN A 74 11.82 -11.77 -0.87
N VAL A 75 10.83 -12.59 -1.20
CA VAL A 75 9.41 -12.29 -0.98
C VAL A 75 9.09 -12.25 0.51
N LYS A 76 8.70 -11.09 1.02
CA LYS A 76 8.36 -10.88 2.44
C LYS A 76 6.87 -11.05 2.73
N MET A 77 6.01 -10.65 1.79
CA MET A 77 4.57 -10.70 1.94
C MET A 77 3.89 -10.76 0.57
N ILE A 78 2.82 -11.52 0.47
CA ILE A 78 1.94 -11.54 -0.69
C ILE A 78 0.50 -11.48 -0.19
N MET A 79 -0.33 -10.70 -0.87
CA MET A 79 -1.76 -10.59 -0.57
C MET A 79 -2.57 -10.34 -1.85
N ASN A 80 -3.87 -10.55 -1.77
CA ASN A 80 -4.77 -10.15 -2.85
C ASN A 80 -4.75 -8.64 -3.04
N ALA A 81 -4.77 -8.21 -4.28
CA ALA A 81 -4.72 -6.81 -4.66
C ALA A 81 -6.02 -6.39 -5.36
N GLY A 82 -6.88 -5.67 -4.64
CA GLY A 82 -8.13 -5.15 -5.17
C GLY A 82 -9.25 -6.18 -5.34
N ILE A 83 -10.37 -5.72 -5.87
CA ILE A 83 -11.53 -6.54 -6.17
C ILE A 83 -11.42 -7.07 -7.60
N TYR A 84 -11.74 -8.34 -7.76
CA TYR A 84 -11.78 -9.04 -9.05
C TYR A 84 -13.21 -9.54 -9.35
N SER A 85 -13.49 -9.68 -10.64
CA SER A 85 -14.75 -10.23 -11.14
C SER A 85 -14.81 -11.77 -11.00
N MET A 86 -15.96 -12.33 -11.28
CA MET A 86 -16.13 -13.80 -11.29
C MET A 86 -15.19 -14.52 -12.26
N ASN A 87 -14.69 -13.83 -13.28
CA ASN A 87 -13.73 -14.37 -14.26
C ASN A 87 -12.26 -14.15 -13.83
N ASN A 88 -12.02 -13.84 -12.57
CA ASN A 88 -10.69 -13.52 -12.01
C ASN A 88 -9.97 -12.35 -12.71
N THR A 89 -10.70 -11.50 -13.42
CA THR A 89 -10.16 -10.26 -13.98
C THR A 89 -10.32 -9.11 -12.99
N THR A 90 -9.42 -8.14 -13.01
CA THR A 90 -9.54 -6.95 -12.16
C THR A 90 -10.82 -6.17 -12.48
N ALA A 91 -11.52 -5.68 -11.44
CA ALA A 91 -12.77 -4.93 -11.61
C ALA A 91 -12.55 -3.48 -12.10
N GLY A 92 -11.35 -2.95 -11.95
CA GLY A 92 -11.01 -1.57 -12.33
C GLY A 92 -9.56 -1.43 -12.74
N LEU A 93 -9.02 -0.21 -12.68
CA LEU A 93 -7.66 0.11 -13.09
C LEU A 93 -6.63 -0.90 -12.60
N TRP A 94 -5.75 -1.26 -13.52
CA TRP A 94 -4.56 -2.05 -13.19
C TRP A 94 -3.37 -1.62 -14.04
N ILE A 95 -2.30 -1.18 -13.37
CA ILE A 95 -1.05 -0.76 -14.00
C ILE A 95 0.10 -1.54 -13.39
N GLU A 96 0.91 -2.16 -14.25
CA GLU A 96 2.17 -2.81 -13.89
C GLU A 96 3.31 -2.21 -14.71
N HIS A 97 4.40 -1.85 -14.05
CA HIS A 97 5.59 -1.27 -14.68
C HIS A 97 5.27 -0.12 -15.67
N GLY A 98 4.34 0.77 -15.28
CA GLY A 98 3.89 1.90 -16.08
C GLY A 98 2.95 1.55 -17.25
N LYS A 99 2.62 0.26 -17.45
CA LYS A 99 1.72 -0.20 -18.51
C LYS A 99 0.31 -0.42 -17.94
N GLU A 100 -0.68 0.26 -18.50
CA GLU A 100 -2.09 0.03 -18.19
C GLU A 100 -2.55 -1.30 -18.82
N LEU A 101 -2.91 -2.27 -17.97
CA LEU A 101 -3.42 -3.57 -18.37
C LEU A 101 -4.95 -3.62 -18.30
N ASN A 102 -5.55 -2.80 -17.46
CA ASN A 102 -6.99 -2.60 -17.41
C ASN A 102 -7.31 -1.13 -17.06
N ALA A 103 -8.33 -0.59 -17.72
CA ALA A 103 -8.67 0.82 -17.65
C ALA A 103 -9.37 1.21 -16.33
N LEU A 104 -9.32 2.51 -16.02
CA LEU A 104 -10.06 3.07 -14.89
C LEU A 104 -11.56 2.85 -15.07
N ASN A 105 -12.20 2.24 -14.07
CA ASN A 105 -13.63 1.98 -14.08
C ASN A 105 -14.37 3.11 -13.32
N THR A 106 -15.11 3.92 -14.08
CA THR A 106 -15.93 5.01 -13.54
C THR A 106 -17.43 4.71 -13.56
N LYS A 107 -17.81 3.48 -13.98
CA LYS A 107 -19.22 3.08 -14.07
C LYS A 107 -19.83 2.86 -12.71
N SER A 108 -21.07 3.22 -12.56
CA SER A 108 -21.90 2.79 -11.42
C SER A 108 -22.32 1.31 -11.58
N GLY A 109 -22.58 0.65 -10.45
CA GLY A 109 -22.96 -0.76 -10.46
C GLY A 109 -23.35 -1.26 -9.08
N LYS A 110 -23.52 -2.57 -8.95
CA LYS A 110 -23.81 -3.26 -7.69
C LYS A 110 -22.54 -3.91 -7.11
N GLY A 111 -22.55 -4.17 -5.81
CA GLY A 111 -21.45 -4.83 -5.10
C GLY A 111 -20.40 -3.87 -4.55
N ASN A 112 -19.50 -4.41 -3.75
CA ASN A 112 -18.54 -3.65 -2.94
C ASN A 112 -17.64 -2.73 -3.77
N PHE A 113 -17.24 -3.13 -4.97
CA PHE A 113 -16.43 -2.30 -5.86
C PHE A 113 -17.11 -0.95 -6.19
N HIS A 114 -18.43 -0.94 -6.31
CA HIS A 114 -19.20 0.24 -6.72
C HIS A 114 -19.71 1.10 -5.54
N VAL A 115 -19.43 0.69 -4.30
CA VAL A 115 -19.71 1.54 -3.12
C VAL A 115 -18.76 2.74 -3.15
N GLN A 116 -19.33 3.94 -3.14
CA GLN A 116 -18.58 5.18 -3.31
C GLN A 116 -18.16 5.82 -1.98
N PRO A 117 -17.03 6.54 -1.98
CA PRO A 117 -16.08 6.56 -3.06
C PRO A 117 -15.25 5.26 -3.09
N ASN A 118 -15.02 4.73 -4.28
CA ASN A 118 -13.93 3.80 -4.50
C ASN A 118 -12.62 4.57 -4.74
N GLY A 119 -11.49 3.89 -4.68
CA GLY A 119 -10.19 4.51 -4.71
C GLY A 119 -9.18 3.84 -5.62
N VAL A 120 -8.11 4.56 -5.86
CA VAL A 120 -6.92 4.07 -6.55
C VAL A 120 -5.74 4.14 -5.59
N PHE A 121 -5.12 2.99 -5.34
CA PHE A 121 -3.77 2.91 -4.79
C PHE A 121 -2.79 3.00 -5.94
N ALA A 122 -1.77 3.83 -5.82
CA ALA A 122 -0.75 4.00 -6.85
C ALA A 122 0.63 4.24 -6.25
N ILE A 123 1.66 3.79 -6.96
CA ILE A 123 3.05 4.14 -6.69
C ILE A 123 3.60 4.83 -7.93
N ALA A 124 4.10 6.04 -7.77
CA ALA A 124 4.73 6.83 -8.82
C ALA A 124 6.01 7.47 -8.30
N LYS A 125 7.13 7.22 -8.98
CA LYS A 125 8.46 7.76 -8.56
C LYS A 125 8.77 7.45 -7.09
N ASN A 126 8.57 6.22 -6.68
CA ASN A 126 8.76 5.75 -5.31
C ASN A 126 7.94 6.51 -4.25
N LYS A 127 6.78 7.06 -4.62
CA LYS A 127 5.84 7.68 -3.69
C LYS A 127 4.49 6.98 -3.76
N PRO A 128 3.91 6.59 -2.61
CA PRO A 128 2.61 5.96 -2.56
C PRO A 128 1.50 7.02 -2.54
N TYR A 129 0.37 6.69 -3.16
CA TYR A 129 -0.82 7.52 -3.22
C TYR A 129 -2.05 6.65 -2.98
N ILE A 130 -3.01 7.16 -2.22
CA ILE A 130 -4.37 6.63 -2.15
C ILE A 130 -5.31 7.79 -2.47
N LEU A 131 -5.98 7.72 -3.61
CA LEU A 131 -6.84 8.78 -4.13
C LEU A 131 -8.23 8.23 -4.38
N THR A 132 -9.26 9.08 -4.23
CA THR A 132 -10.57 8.71 -4.78
C THR A 132 -10.45 8.54 -6.29
N THR A 133 -11.28 7.71 -6.89
CA THR A 133 -11.28 7.51 -8.35
C THR A 133 -11.40 8.84 -9.10
N SER A 134 -12.25 9.77 -8.63
CA SER A 134 -12.39 11.08 -9.26
C SER A 134 -11.15 11.97 -9.10
N ALA A 135 -10.46 11.89 -7.97
CA ALA A 135 -9.20 12.61 -7.75
C ALA A 135 -8.07 12.05 -8.63
N TYR A 136 -7.99 10.71 -8.73
CA TYR A 136 -7.04 10.05 -9.61
C TYR A 136 -7.27 10.45 -11.08
N GLN A 137 -8.50 10.43 -11.56
CA GLN A 137 -8.86 10.81 -12.93
C GLN A 137 -8.43 12.25 -13.28
N LYS A 138 -8.51 13.17 -12.31
CA LYS A 138 -8.08 14.56 -12.47
C LYS A 138 -6.57 14.75 -12.28
N SER A 139 -5.90 13.78 -11.68
CA SER A 139 -4.46 13.83 -11.46
C SER A 139 -3.72 13.63 -12.78
N LYS A 140 -2.47 14.12 -12.84
CA LYS A 140 -1.56 13.83 -13.96
C LYS A 140 -0.55 12.75 -13.58
N LEU A 141 -0.89 11.90 -12.62
CA LEU A 141 -0.01 10.82 -12.18
C LEU A 141 0.30 9.87 -13.33
N LYS A 142 1.55 9.47 -13.39
CA LYS A 142 2.04 8.40 -14.26
C LYS A 142 2.62 7.33 -13.32
N PRO A 143 1.81 6.43 -12.78
CA PRO A 143 2.27 5.46 -11.82
C PRO A 143 3.03 4.33 -12.48
N ASP A 144 4.03 3.82 -11.76
CA ASP A 144 4.71 2.58 -12.09
C ASP A 144 3.79 1.39 -11.79
N PHE A 145 3.04 1.49 -10.67
CA PHE A 145 2.04 0.52 -10.25
C PHE A 145 0.78 1.23 -9.79
N ALA A 146 -0.38 0.74 -10.20
CA ALA A 146 -1.67 1.22 -9.69
C ALA A 146 -2.74 0.16 -9.78
N LEU A 147 -3.66 0.18 -8.81
CA LEU A 147 -4.88 -0.61 -8.84
C LEU A 147 -6.06 0.19 -8.32
N GLN A 148 -7.24 -0.09 -8.85
CA GLN A 148 -8.50 0.45 -8.35
C GLN A 148 -9.24 -0.58 -7.54
N SER A 149 -9.74 -0.17 -6.38
CA SER A 149 -10.56 -1.01 -5.52
C SER A 149 -11.55 -0.16 -4.72
N GLY A 150 -12.40 -0.80 -3.98
CA GLY A 150 -13.39 -0.12 -3.13
C GLY A 150 -14.04 -1.07 -2.14
N PRO A 151 -14.82 -0.49 -1.25
CA PRO A 151 -14.92 0.95 -0.97
C PRO A 151 -13.67 1.48 -0.24
N MET A 152 -13.42 2.79 -0.32
CA MET A 152 -12.44 3.41 0.58
C MET A 152 -12.97 3.38 2.01
N LEU A 153 -12.16 2.90 2.94
CA LEU A 153 -12.55 2.77 4.35
C LEU A 153 -12.45 4.11 5.09
N ILE A 154 -11.39 4.86 4.80
CA ILE A 154 -11.08 6.16 5.42
C ILE A 154 -10.86 7.19 4.31
N ILE A 155 -11.51 8.36 4.45
CA ILE A 155 -11.45 9.46 3.51
C ILE A 155 -11.13 10.73 4.30
N HIS A 156 -9.99 11.37 3.99
CA HIS A 156 -9.53 12.57 4.71
C HIS A 156 -9.52 12.37 6.24
N GLY A 157 -9.08 11.19 6.71
CA GLY A 157 -9.01 10.86 8.13
C GLY A 157 -10.33 10.53 8.80
N LYS A 158 -11.43 10.43 8.06
CA LYS A 158 -12.76 10.06 8.59
C LYS A 158 -13.21 8.74 7.98
N ILE A 159 -13.90 7.92 8.80
CA ILE A 159 -14.51 6.68 8.32
C ILE A 159 -15.54 7.03 7.24
N ASN A 160 -15.55 6.24 6.17
CA ASN A 160 -16.54 6.38 5.09
C ASN A 160 -17.94 6.19 5.65
N PRO A 161 -18.86 7.18 5.50
CA PRO A 161 -20.21 7.12 6.07
C PRO A 161 -21.08 6.02 5.47
N GLN A 162 -20.66 5.37 4.38
CA GLN A 162 -21.36 4.20 3.83
C GLN A 162 -21.21 2.95 4.71
N PHE A 163 -20.22 2.92 5.62
CA PHE A 163 -20.09 1.84 6.60
C PHE A 163 -21.00 2.11 7.78
N ARG A 164 -21.98 1.22 7.99
CA ARG A 164 -22.88 1.23 9.13
C ARG A 164 -22.57 0.07 10.05
N ALA A 165 -22.64 0.30 11.35
CA ALA A 165 -22.35 -0.70 12.38
C ALA A 165 -23.22 -1.97 12.31
N SER A 166 -24.33 -1.94 11.57
CA SER A 166 -25.28 -3.05 11.43
C SER A 166 -25.04 -3.96 10.24
N LEU A 167 -23.96 -3.79 9.51
CA LEU A 167 -23.62 -4.68 8.38
C LEU A 167 -22.92 -5.93 8.93
N GLU A 168 -23.67 -7.01 9.05
CA GLU A 168 -23.17 -8.35 9.34
C GLU A 168 -22.43 -8.91 8.12
N SER A 169 -21.17 -8.59 7.99
CA SER A 169 -20.31 -9.08 6.89
C SER A 169 -18.98 -9.54 7.46
N TYR A 170 -19.01 -10.72 8.04
CA TYR A 170 -17.85 -11.34 8.71
C TYR A 170 -17.01 -12.10 7.69
N HIS A 171 -15.92 -11.51 7.25
CA HIS A 171 -14.96 -12.15 6.33
C HIS A 171 -13.55 -11.66 6.62
N LYS A 172 -12.57 -12.51 6.40
CA LYS A 172 -11.17 -12.09 6.41
C LYS A 172 -10.95 -11.00 5.38
N ARG A 173 -10.29 -9.93 5.77
CA ARG A 173 -10.08 -8.73 4.96
C ARG A 173 -8.60 -8.40 4.84
N ASN A 174 -8.27 -7.69 3.79
CA ASN A 174 -7.01 -6.97 3.68
C ASN A 174 -7.27 -5.53 3.26
N ALA A 175 -6.32 -4.67 3.56
CA ALA A 175 -6.38 -3.26 3.22
C ALA A 175 -4.96 -2.71 3.01
N VAL A 176 -4.89 -1.60 2.28
CA VAL A 176 -3.69 -0.76 2.18
C VAL A 176 -4.03 0.62 2.74
N CYS A 177 -3.12 1.22 3.49
CA CYS A 177 -3.30 2.57 3.99
C CYS A 177 -1.98 3.36 4.00
N LEU A 178 -2.12 4.67 4.07
CA LEU A 178 -1.03 5.61 4.33
C LEU A 178 -1.25 6.25 5.69
N THR A 179 -0.20 6.28 6.50
CA THR A 179 -0.21 7.04 7.76
C THR A 179 -0.14 8.54 7.48
N LYS A 180 -0.31 9.37 8.52
CA LYS A 180 -0.11 10.82 8.41
C LYS A 180 1.33 11.19 8.03
N GLN A 181 2.29 10.30 8.29
CA GLN A 181 3.70 10.43 7.92
C GLN A 181 4.00 9.87 6.53
N ASN A 182 2.97 9.47 5.76
CA ASN A 182 3.06 8.80 4.44
C ASN A 182 3.76 7.44 4.49
N GLU A 183 3.75 6.76 5.63
CA GLU A 183 4.20 5.37 5.70
C GLU A 183 3.17 4.46 5.03
N LEU A 184 3.64 3.52 4.24
CA LEU A 184 2.80 2.55 3.52
C LEU A 184 2.62 1.29 4.36
N LEU A 185 1.38 1.02 4.73
CA LEU A 185 1.00 -0.15 5.53
C LEU A 185 0.02 -1.04 4.76
N PHE A 186 0.26 -2.33 4.85
CA PHE A 186 -0.66 -3.38 4.43
C PHE A 186 -1.18 -4.10 5.67
N LEU A 187 -2.50 -4.26 5.73
CA LEU A 187 -3.18 -4.90 6.85
C LEU A 187 -3.92 -6.13 6.36
N MET A 188 -3.97 -7.17 7.17
CA MET A 188 -4.78 -8.35 6.90
C MET A 188 -5.30 -8.95 8.21
N THR A 189 -6.50 -9.51 8.18
CA THR A 189 -7.04 -10.32 9.28
C THR A 189 -6.33 -11.67 9.29
N ILE A 190 -5.68 -12.03 10.39
CA ILE A 190 -4.96 -13.31 10.54
C ILE A 190 -5.69 -14.26 11.49
N LYS A 191 -6.43 -13.75 12.49
CA LYS A 191 -7.22 -14.51 13.43
C LYS A 191 -8.52 -13.78 13.74
N GLY A 192 -9.60 -14.53 13.99
CA GLY A 192 -10.93 -13.97 14.14
C GLY A 192 -11.57 -13.62 12.81
N GLU A 193 -12.78 -13.09 12.85
CA GLU A 193 -13.53 -12.57 11.69
C GLU A 193 -14.05 -11.17 12.04
N PRO A 194 -13.75 -10.17 11.23
CA PRO A 194 -14.18 -8.79 11.47
C PRO A 194 -15.66 -8.59 11.23
#